data_b8efb0b388986dbb6bb60d5f6e884efd
#
_entry.id   b8efb0b388986dbb6bb60d5f6e884efd
#
_cell.length_a   1.000
_cell.length_b   1.000
_cell.length_c   1.000
_cell.angle_alpha   90.00
_cell.angle_beta   90.00
_cell.angle_gamma   90.00
#
_symmetry.space_group_name_H-M   'P 1'
#
loop_
_entity.id
_entity.type
_entity.pdbx_description
1 polymer ?
#
loop_
_entity_poly.entity_id
_entity_poly.type
_entity_poly.pdbx_seq_one_letter_code
_entity_poly.pdbx_strand_id
1 'polypeptide(L)'
;MPEGPEVKRIVERLNKRLAGEELRAIHFENESYCSKQVRDQIHDLRAVLDDKPLKIDGINCKGKFIWFTLNDGEWEIWHTLGMSGTWRTYNPKNHVMLKLETLDGKLTYYRDTRRFGTFKIFHKDNSTLDKKLATLGP
;
A
#
# COMPACT_ATOMS: atom_id res chain seq x y z
N MET A 1 -18.65 3.98 2.53
CA MET A 1 -17.84 2.86 2.00
C MET A 1 -17.37 3.19 0.60
N PRO A 2 -16.06 3.17 0.33
CA PRO A 2 -15.57 3.46 -1.02
C PRO A 2 -16.00 2.36 -2.00
N GLU A 3 -16.67 2.76 -3.07
CA GLU A 3 -17.06 1.88 -4.15
C GLU A 3 -16.01 1.91 -5.27
N GLY A 4 -16.12 0.99 -6.24
CA GLY A 4 -15.13 0.86 -7.31
C GLY A 4 -14.70 2.17 -7.97
N PRO A 5 -15.63 3.03 -8.42
CA PRO A 5 -15.24 4.31 -9.03
C PRO A 5 -14.48 5.24 -8.07
N GLU A 6 -14.82 5.24 -6.79
CA GLU A 6 -14.11 6.05 -5.78
C GLU A 6 -12.73 5.50 -5.52
N VAL A 7 -12.60 4.18 -5.42
CA VAL A 7 -11.30 3.51 -5.27
C VAL A 7 -10.42 3.85 -6.45
N LYS A 8 -10.96 3.79 -7.66
CA LYS A 8 -10.21 4.12 -8.87
C LYS A 8 -9.67 5.55 -8.84
N ARG A 9 -10.48 6.51 -8.39
CA ARG A 9 -10.04 7.91 -8.27
C ARG A 9 -8.91 8.06 -7.27
N ILE A 10 -9.02 7.40 -6.13
CA ILE A 10 -7.97 7.42 -5.10
C ILE A 10 -6.67 6.82 -5.66
N VAL A 11 -6.77 5.69 -6.34
CA VAL A 11 -5.61 5.02 -6.93
C VAL A 11 -4.98 5.87 -8.02
N GLU A 12 -5.75 6.52 -8.87
CA GLU A 12 -5.22 7.41 -9.91
C GLU A 12 -4.43 8.56 -9.29
N ARG A 13 -4.91 9.15 -8.19
CA ARG A 13 -4.21 10.22 -7.48
C ARG A 13 -2.93 9.71 -6.84
N LEU A 14 -2.99 8.54 -6.19
CA LEU A 14 -1.80 7.93 -5.60
C LEU A 14 -0.76 7.61 -6.67
N ASN A 15 -1.20 7.03 -7.77
CA ASN A 15 -0.31 6.66 -8.85
C ASN A 15 0.37 7.89 -9.45
N LYS A 16 -0.38 8.96 -9.66
CA LYS A 16 0.17 10.22 -10.17
C LYS A 16 1.23 10.80 -9.23
N ARG A 17 1.03 10.65 -7.92
CA ARG A 17 1.96 11.16 -6.90
C ARG A 17 3.19 10.29 -6.72
N LEU A 18 3.03 8.98 -6.77
CA LEU A 18 4.05 8.03 -6.32
C LEU A 18 4.72 7.20 -7.42
N ALA A 19 4.07 7.00 -8.56
CA ALA A 19 4.67 6.18 -9.62
C ALA A 19 5.98 6.80 -10.11
N GLY A 20 7.02 5.99 -10.20
CA GLY A 20 8.35 6.44 -10.58
C GLY A 20 9.19 6.99 -9.44
N GLU A 21 8.58 7.26 -8.28
CA GLU A 21 9.30 7.73 -7.10
C GLU A 21 10.00 6.56 -6.42
N GLU A 22 11.04 6.84 -5.65
CA GLU A 22 11.74 5.82 -4.88
C GLU A 22 11.19 5.80 -3.44
N LEU A 23 10.70 4.64 -3.02
CA LEU A 23 10.21 4.43 -1.65
C LEU A 23 11.39 4.21 -0.73
N ARG A 24 11.52 5.07 0.28
CA ARG A 24 12.58 4.99 1.27
C ARG A 24 12.16 4.22 2.51
N ALA A 25 10.92 4.43 2.96
CA ALA A 25 10.45 3.84 4.22
C ALA A 25 8.94 3.71 4.25
N ILE A 26 8.47 2.71 5.00
CA ILE A 26 7.07 2.54 5.36
C ILE A 26 7.01 2.61 6.88
N HIS A 27 6.25 3.56 7.40
CA HIS A 27 6.08 3.74 8.84
C HIS A 27 4.68 3.30 9.24
N PHE A 28 4.59 2.25 10.05
CA PHE A 28 3.33 1.80 10.62
C PHE A 28 3.15 2.43 11.99
N GLU A 29 2.04 3.14 12.18
CA GLU A 29 1.78 3.83 13.44
C GLU A 29 1.36 2.85 14.54
N ASN A 30 0.73 1.73 14.17
CA ASN A 30 0.34 0.73 15.15
C ASN A 30 0.31 -0.66 14.53
N GLU A 31 1.42 -1.36 14.63
CA GLU A 31 1.58 -2.72 14.08
C GLU A 31 0.72 -3.76 14.80
N SER A 32 0.21 -3.44 16.00
CA SER A 32 -0.61 -4.40 16.77
C SER A 32 -1.91 -4.78 16.07
N TYR A 33 -2.36 -3.98 15.10
CA TYR A 33 -3.55 -4.29 14.30
C TYR A 33 -3.26 -5.22 13.14
N CYS A 34 -1.99 -5.53 12.89
CA CYS A 34 -1.61 -6.46 11.83
C CYS A 34 -1.50 -7.87 12.40
N SER A 35 -1.84 -8.88 11.59
CA SER A 35 -1.58 -10.26 11.95
C SER A 35 -0.07 -10.50 12.03
N LYS A 36 0.33 -11.58 12.70
CA LYS A 36 1.74 -11.95 12.77
C LYS A 36 2.35 -12.10 11.37
N GLN A 37 1.62 -12.74 10.45
CA GLN A 37 2.08 -12.94 9.08
C GLN A 37 2.35 -11.60 8.38
N VAL A 38 1.46 -10.63 8.53
CA VAL A 38 1.64 -9.30 7.94
C VAL A 38 2.82 -8.57 8.58
N ARG A 39 2.97 -8.66 9.91
CA ARG A 39 4.13 -8.07 10.59
C ARG A 39 5.45 -8.63 10.09
N ASP A 40 5.51 -9.95 9.89
CA ASP A 40 6.71 -10.59 9.35
C ASP A 40 7.01 -10.11 7.93
N GLN A 41 5.98 -9.96 7.10
CA GLN A 41 6.12 -9.43 5.75
C GLN A 41 6.64 -7.99 5.76
N ILE A 42 6.13 -7.16 6.69
CA ILE A 42 6.57 -5.78 6.86
C ILE A 42 8.04 -5.73 7.24
N HIS A 43 8.46 -6.58 8.18
CA HIS A 43 9.86 -6.64 8.61
C HIS A 43 10.79 -7.04 7.46
N ASP A 44 10.38 -7.98 6.63
CA ASP A 44 11.15 -8.41 5.47
C ASP A 44 11.34 -7.24 4.49
N LEU A 45 10.26 -6.52 4.18
CA LEU A 45 10.34 -5.38 3.27
C LEU A 45 11.17 -4.23 3.88
N ARG A 46 11.02 -3.96 5.17
CA ARG A 46 11.82 -2.93 5.84
C ARG A 46 13.31 -3.24 5.79
N ALA A 47 13.69 -4.50 5.94
CA ALA A 47 15.08 -4.90 5.84
C ALA A 47 15.66 -4.57 4.46
N VAL A 48 14.87 -4.78 3.40
CA VAL A 48 15.28 -4.42 2.04
C VAL A 48 15.38 -2.90 1.89
N LEU A 49 14.40 -2.15 2.41
CA LEU A 49 14.38 -0.69 2.34
C LEU A 49 15.52 -0.06 3.15
N ASP A 50 15.96 -0.69 4.24
CA ASP A 50 17.11 -0.21 5.02
C ASP A 50 18.40 -0.30 4.20
N ASP A 51 18.48 -1.24 3.27
CA ASP A 51 19.63 -1.40 2.40
C ASP A 51 19.62 -0.41 1.23
N LYS A 52 18.46 -0.25 0.58
CA LYS A 52 18.30 0.67 -0.56
C LYS A 52 16.85 1.04 -0.76
N PRO A 53 16.56 2.22 -1.34
CA PRO A 53 15.19 2.55 -1.72
C PRO A 53 14.71 1.64 -2.86
N LEU A 54 13.40 1.47 -2.96
CA LEU A 54 12.77 0.69 -4.01
C LEU A 54 11.90 1.60 -4.87
N LYS A 55 12.05 1.50 -6.17
CA LYS A 55 11.23 2.26 -7.10
C LYS A 55 9.78 1.78 -7.02
N ILE A 56 8.85 2.72 -6.94
CA ILE A 56 7.42 2.43 -7.04
C ILE A 56 7.08 2.37 -8.53
N ASP A 57 6.80 1.19 -9.04
CA ASP A 57 6.49 1.00 -10.46
C ASP A 57 5.14 1.62 -10.79
N GLY A 58 4.16 1.37 -9.93
CA GLY A 58 2.83 1.91 -10.10
C GLY A 58 1.87 1.35 -9.08
N ILE A 59 0.67 1.92 -9.06
CA ILE A 59 -0.42 1.54 -8.18
C ILE A 59 -1.62 1.29 -9.07
N ASN A 60 -2.24 0.14 -8.91
CA ASN A 60 -3.37 -0.31 -9.72
C ASN A 60 -4.51 -0.78 -8.85
N CYS A 61 -5.69 -0.90 -9.45
CA CYS A 61 -6.85 -1.47 -8.75
C CYS A 61 -7.73 -2.26 -9.71
N LYS A 62 -8.47 -3.20 -9.12
CA LYS A 62 -9.57 -3.89 -9.78
C LYS A 62 -10.72 -3.97 -8.78
N GLY A 63 -11.82 -3.27 -9.05
CA GLY A 63 -12.88 -3.10 -8.07
C GLY A 63 -12.35 -2.39 -6.83
N LYS A 64 -12.48 -3.04 -5.68
CA LYS A 64 -12.01 -2.51 -4.39
C LYS A 64 -10.61 -2.99 -4.01
N PHE A 65 -10.02 -3.88 -4.80
CA PHE A 65 -8.69 -4.42 -4.56
C PHE A 65 -7.63 -3.52 -5.18
N ILE A 66 -6.63 -3.15 -4.38
CA ILE A 66 -5.54 -2.26 -4.77
C ILE A 66 -4.22 -3.03 -4.63
N TRP A 67 -3.29 -2.81 -5.54
CA TRP A 67 -1.94 -3.34 -5.37
C TRP A 67 -0.91 -2.33 -5.84
N PHE A 68 0.19 -2.28 -5.09
CA PHE A 68 1.38 -1.49 -5.40
C PHE A 68 2.44 -2.44 -5.92
N THR A 69 3.16 -2.05 -6.93
CA THR A 69 4.28 -2.84 -7.45
C THR A 69 5.58 -2.07 -7.23
N LEU A 70 6.59 -2.72 -6.69
CA LEU A 70 7.87 -2.12 -6.35
C LEU A 70 9.01 -2.85 -7.03
N ASN A 71 10.02 -2.08 -7.46
CA ASN A 71 11.28 -2.57 -7.99
C ASN A 71 11.10 -3.57 -9.14
N ASP A 72 10.42 -3.12 -10.20
CA ASP A 72 10.15 -3.92 -11.40
C ASP A 72 9.41 -5.24 -11.08
N GLY A 73 8.44 -5.16 -10.17
CA GLY A 73 7.60 -6.28 -9.79
C GLY A 73 8.20 -7.22 -8.75
N GLU A 74 9.37 -6.88 -8.20
CA GLU A 74 9.99 -7.73 -7.17
C GLU A 74 9.14 -7.83 -5.90
N TRP A 75 8.47 -6.73 -5.53
CA TRP A 75 7.61 -6.66 -4.35
C TRP A 75 6.23 -6.15 -4.72
N GLU A 76 5.22 -6.63 -3.99
CA GLU A 76 3.84 -6.18 -4.12
C GLU A 76 3.27 -5.87 -2.75
N ILE A 77 2.46 -4.81 -2.70
CA ILE A 77 1.66 -4.50 -1.51
C ILE A 77 0.19 -4.60 -1.93
N TRP A 78 -0.55 -5.50 -1.30
CA TRP A 78 -1.98 -5.67 -1.52
C TRP A 78 -2.73 -4.88 -0.46
N HIS A 79 -3.74 -4.14 -0.88
CA HIS A 79 -4.41 -3.19 -0.02
C HIS A 79 -5.90 -3.08 -0.32
N THR A 80 -6.70 -2.94 0.72
CA THR A 80 -8.11 -2.56 0.60
C THR A 80 -8.38 -1.40 1.55
N LEU A 81 -9.34 -0.55 1.18
CA LEU A 81 -9.66 0.63 1.99
C LEU A 81 -10.65 0.32 3.12
N GLY A 82 -11.31 -0.83 3.09
CA GLY A 82 -12.38 -1.11 4.05
C GLY A 82 -13.53 -0.13 3.89
N MET A 83 -14.12 0.29 5.01
CA MET A 83 -15.28 1.19 5.01
C MET A 83 -14.89 2.67 5.12
N SER A 84 -13.76 2.97 5.71
CA SER A 84 -13.39 4.36 6.04
C SER A 84 -11.98 4.73 5.63
N GLY A 85 -11.28 3.83 4.92
CA GLY A 85 -9.90 4.10 4.52
C GLY A 85 -9.79 5.18 3.44
N THR A 86 -8.79 6.01 3.58
CA THR A 86 -8.49 7.05 2.59
C THR A 86 -7.01 7.44 2.67
N TRP A 87 -6.51 8.02 1.60
CA TRP A 87 -5.13 8.49 1.51
C TRP A 87 -5.09 10.01 1.50
N ARG A 88 -4.08 10.60 2.15
CA ARG A 88 -3.89 12.04 2.24
C ARG A 88 -2.45 12.42 1.94
N THR A 89 -2.28 13.60 1.38
CA THR A 89 -0.96 14.17 1.10
C THR A 89 -0.44 15.04 2.25
N TYR A 90 -1.26 15.24 3.26
CA TYR A 90 -0.92 15.98 4.48
C TYR A 90 -1.20 15.10 5.70
N ASN A 91 -0.55 15.41 6.82
CA ASN A 91 -0.76 14.63 8.06
C ASN A 91 -2.15 14.93 8.63
N PRO A 92 -3.08 13.95 8.62
CA PRO A 92 -4.43 14.17 9.16
C PRO A 92 -4.46 14.17 10.70
N LYS A 93 -3.33 13.88 11.36
CA LYS A 93 -3.12 13.85 12.81
C LYS A 93 -3.84 12.73 13.54
N ASN A 94 -5.01 12.30 13.07
CA ASN A 94 -5.82 11.27 13.70
C ASN A 94 -5.96 10.05 12.80
N HIS A 95 -5.96 8.87 13.40
CA HIS A 95 -6.28 7.61 12.73
C HIS A 95 -5.34 7.27 11.57
N VAL A 96 -4.11 7.76 11.60
CA VAL A 96 -3.09 7.37 10.65
C VAL A 96 -2.67 5.93 10.94
N MET A 97 -2.81 5.06 9.96
CA MET A 97 -2.41 3.65 10.07
C MET A 97 -0.99 3.44 9.61
N LEU A 98 -0.64 4.08 8.51
CA LEU A 98 0.73 4.06 7.99
C LEU A 98 1.01 5.30 7.16
N LYS A 99 2.29 5.54 6.93
CA LYS A 99 2.72 6.57 5.99
C LYS A 99 3.87 6.03 5.14
N LEU A 100 3.89 6.46 3.88
CA LEU A 100 4.95 6.14 2.94
C LEU A 100 5.86 7.36 2.81
N GLU A 101 7.16 7.13 2.89
CA GLU A 101 8.16 8.18 2.72
C GLU A 101 8.98 7.89 1.48
N THR A 102 9.04 8.86 0.57
CA THR A 102 9.87 8.76 -0.63
C THR A 102 11.28 9.30 -0.36
N LEU A 103 12.21 8.97 -1.25
CA LEU A 103 13.61 9.36 -1.08
C LEU A 103 13.77 10.90 -1.03
N ASP A 104 12.92 11.63 -1.74
CA ASP A 104 12.93 13.10 -1.74
C ASP A 104 12.20 13.72 -0.53
N GLY A 105 11.75 12.90 0.43
CA GLY A 105 11.13 13.38 1.65
C GLY A 105 9.63 13.58 1.59
N LYS A 106 8.98 13.20 0.51
CA LYS A 106 7.53 13.32 0.37
C LYS A 106 6.84 12.28 1.25
N LEU A 107 5.85 12.70 2.04
CA LEU A 107 5.07 11.82 2.90
C LEU A 107 3.65 11.68 2.36
N THR A 108 3.14 10.45 2.38
CA THR A 108 1.77 10.15 1.96
C THR A 108 1.15 9.26 3.02
N TYR A 109 -0.04 9.62 3.49
CA TYR A 109 -0.65 9.05 4.69
C TYR A 109 -1.87 8.23 4.36
N TYR A 110 -1.96 7.03 4.96
CA TYR A 110 -3.17 6.23 4.95
C TYR A 110 -3.91 6.41 6.27
N ARG A 111 -5.14 6.89 6.20
CA ARG A 111 -6.01 7.15 7.35
C ARG A 111 -7.19 6.19 7.32
N ASP A 112 -7.50 5.57 8.46
CA ASP A 112 -8.62 4.64 8.55
C ASP A 112 -9.21 4.67 9.97
N THR A 113 -10.37 5.32 10.13
CA THR A 113 -11.01 5.48 11.45
C THR A 113 -11.51 4.16 12.00
N ARG A 114 -11.93 3.23 11.16
CA ARG A 114 -12.49 1.94 11.59
C ARG A 114 -11.48 0.80 11.51
N ARG A 115 -10.33 1.03 10.86
CA ARG A 115 -9.23 0.07 10.76
C ARG A 115 -9.63 -1.24 10.08
N PHE A 116 -10.56 -1.19 9.14
CA PHE A 116 -11.01 -2.34 8.37
C PHE A 116 -10.25 -2.51 7.04
N GLY A 117 -9.42 -1.55 6.69
CA GLY A 117 -8.54 -1.67 5.55
C GLY A 117 -7.47 -2.74 5.80
N THR A 118 -6.97 -3.35 4.75
CA THR A 118 -5.98 -4.42 4.84
C THR A 118 -4.71 -4.07 4.09
N PHE A 119 -3.61 -4.64 4.56
CA PHE A 119 -2.32 -4.61 3.88
C PHE A 119 -1.69 -5.99 3.94
N LYS A 120 -1.19 -6.46 2.81
CA LYS A 120 -0.37 -7.67 2.73
C LYS A 120 0.81 -7.37 1.82
N ILE A 121 1.97 -7.92 2.15
CA ILE A 121 3.19 -7.66 1.40
C ILE A 121 3.74 -8.99 0.90
N PHE A 122 4.07 -9.06 -0.39
CA PHE A 122 4.57 -10.29 -1.01
C PHE A 122 5.83 -10.00 -1.82
N HIS A 123 6.81 -10.87 -1.68
CA HIS A 123 7.89 -10.96 -2.65
C HIS A 123 7.37 -11.71 -3.90
N LYS A 124 7.91 -11.41 -5.08
CA LYS A 124 7.46 -11.99 -6.35
C LYS A 124 7.39 -13.53 -6.32
N ASP A 125 8.30 -14.16 -5.58
CA ASP A 125 8.35 -15.63 -5.50
C ASP A 125 7.17 -16.22 -4.73
N ASN A 126 6.50 -15.41 -3.92
CA ASN A 126 5.36 -15.83 -3.09
C ASN A 126 4.04 -15.21 -3.57
N SER A 127 4.06 -14.45 -4.67
CA SER A 127 2.87 -13.76 -5.15
C SER A 127 1.96 -14.68 -5.94
N THR A 128 0.66 -14.55 -5.68
CA THR A 128 -0.39 -15.20 -6.46
C THR A 128 -1.32 -14.13 -7.06
N LEU A 129 -0.75 -12.98 -7.45
CA LEU A 129 -1.54 -11.85 -7.94
C LEU A 129 -2.44 -12.22 -9.12
N ASP A 130 -1.92 -12.96 -10.09
CA ASP A 130 -2.70 -13.36 -11.26
C ASP A 130 -3.93 -14.19 -10.85
N LYS A 131 -3.75 -15.09 -9.89
CA LYS A 131 -4.87 -15.89 -9.36
C LYS A 131 -5.85 -14.99 -8.61
N LYS A 132 -5.34 -14.04 -7.82
CA LYS A 132 -6.19 -13.10 -7.09
C LYS A 132 -7.03 -12.27 -8.05
N LEU A 133 -6.43 -11.71 -9.09
CA LEU A 133 -7.12 -10.90 -10.07
C LEU A 133 -8.18 -11.69 -10.84
N ALA A 134 -7.92 -12.96 -11.12
CA ALA A 134 -8.88 -13.84 -11.78
C ALA A 134 -10.13 -14.11 -10.93
N THR A 135 -10.01 -14.04 -9.59
CA THR A 135 -11.17 -14.27 -8.69
C THR A 135 -12.06 -13.05 -8.52
N LEU A 136 -11.60 -11.88 -8.95
CA LEU A 136 -12.31 -10.60 -8.76
C LEU A 136 -13.25 -10.39 -9.93
N GLY A 137 -13.99 -10.98 -10.45
CA GLY A 137 -14.93 -10.78 -11.54
C GLY A 137 -14.66 -9.53 -12.41
N PRO A 138 -15.40 -9.32 -13.43
CA PRO A 138 -15.21 -8.18 -14.35
C PRO A 138 -15.46 -6.83 -13.67
#